data_4e7164e09804f1c7498380f03bfbf0a7
#
_entry.id   4e7164e09804f1c7498380f03bfbf0a7
#
_cell.length_a   1.000
_cell.length_b   1.000
_cell.length_c   1.000
_cell.angle_alpha   90.00
_cell.angle_beta   90.00
_cell.angle_gamma   90.00
#
_symmetry.space_group_name_H-M   'P 1'
#
loop_
_entity.id
_entity.type
_entity.pdbx_description
1 polymer ?
#
loop_
_entity_poly.entity_id
_entity_poly.type
_entity_poly.pdbx_seq_one_letter_code
_entity_poly.pdbx_strand_id
1 'polypeptide(L)'
;MFRIQLSSCLTAALVATCVHSSSVIAQSDKLNSAGKKMEADYKAQIKNLKAELTRKLSSFDAADINAYEKARDAEIKARKVFETYNSGIKGGVKKAEGMVSHAKNKWIRGAEHNIRRVEKDLKKAKNASQRKKLQAELAKWQKNKQDGLEALAERQKALELAKKAKTDGPRLIKQATAALAKAQANTAKVLKQTGLNEVLMGGALDGKLAKYVILQEATPTALALFAQKDRAHMALVKQLLANDDLMVQMLVNDGAERARVGRSQGPAQYGPAMKIYSDILKASAKAKTGVLHELALAVALEHSVPNKLRAAVADTEAPEFVNPVNRYLTYEKAYTAGELDPAFKNFNAWELRRVVNGEEPDELIKWGRSMMRNFRPEQTRGDYGWRYVRIVVSDVKYGSQNVPLDRPELQFFQNIIMNGGVCGRRAFFGRFTLRAFGIPTIARPSRGHAALAHWTPKGWVVNLGPGWGGGFLKGIYKNGRDFVA
;
A
#
# COMPACT_ATOMS: atom_id res chain seq x y z
N MET A 1 2.82 4.91 -19.52
CA MET A 1 2.80 3.87 -18.47
C MET A 1 1.44 3.76 -17.78
N PHE A 2 0.76 4.85 -17.48
CA PHE A 2 -0.55 4.87 -16.80
C PHE A 2 -1.69 4.18 -17.57
N ARG A 3 -1.79 4.35 -18.86
CA ARG A 3 -2.86 3.75 -19.70
C ARG A 3 -2.77 2.23 -19.84
N ILE A 4 -1.58 1.67 -19.71
CA ILE A 4 -1.38 0.19 -19.75
C ILE A 4 -1.98 -0.49 -18.50
N GLN A 5 -2.11 0.22 -17.38
CA GLN A 5 -2.73 -0.34 -16.17
C GLN A 5 -4.26 -0.41 -16.26
N LEU A 6 -4.91 0.53 -16.94
CA LEU A 6 -6.34 0.48 -17.23
C LEU A 6 -6.71 -0.69 -18.15
N SER A 7 -5.87 -0.98 -19.14
CA SER A 7 -6.10 -2.11 -20.06
C SER A 7 -5.97 -3.47 -19.38
N SER A 8 -5.13 -3.60 -18.33
CA SER A 8 -5.05 -4.84 -17.54
C SER A 8 -6.27 -5.07 -16.65
N CYS A 9 -6.97 -4.00 -16.26
CA CYS A 9 -8.26 -4.12 -15.57
C CYS A 9 -9.39 -4.55 -16.51
N LEU A 10 -9.31 -4.22 -17.81
CA LEU A 10 -10.32 -4.59 -18.80
C LEU A 10 -10.41 -6.11 -19.00
N THR A 11 -9.28 -6.78 -19.15
CA THR A 11 -9.24 -8.24 -19.35
C THR A 11 -9.60 -8.99 -18.06
N ALA A 12 -9.20 -8.50 -16.90
CA ALA A 12 -9.55 -9.09 -15.61
C ALA A 12 -11.05 -8.89 -15.24
N ALA A 13 -11.63 -7.73 -15.57
CA ALA A 13 -13.04 -7.43 -15.27
C ALA A 13 -14.03 -8.17 -16.17
N LEU A 14 -13.63 -8.54 -17.39
CA LEU A 14 -14.49 -9.28 -18.32
C LEU A 14 -14.48 -10.81 -18.07
N VAL A 15 -13.45 -11.33 -17.43
CA VAL A 15 -13.28 -12.77 -17.14
C VAL A 15 -13.65 -13.13 -15.70
N ALA A 16 -13.72 -12.16 -14.77
CA ALA A 16 -14.08 -12.43 -13.38
C ALA A 16 -15.57 -12.73 -13.22
N THR A 17 -15.93 -14.00 -13.39
CA THR A 17 -17.19 -14.57 -12.88
C THR A 17 -17.20 -14.46 -11.35
N CYS A 18 -18.27 -13.85 -10.86
CA CYS A 18 -18.60 -13.64 -9.47
C CYS A 18 -18.22 -14.81 -8.54
N VAL A 19 -17.28 -14.59 -7.66
CA VAL A 19 -17.20 -15.32 -6.40
C VAL A 19 -17.69 -14.38 -5.30
N HIS A 20 -18.91 -14.60 -4.84
CA HIS A 20 -19.48 -13.91 -3.71
C HIS A 20 -18.80 -14.41 -2.42
N SER A 21 -17.95 -13.60 -1.85
CA SER A 21 -17.56 -13.76 -0.46
C SER A 21 -18.26 -12.70 0.39
N SER A 22 -19.23 -13.15 1.14
CA SER A 22 -19.96 -12.37 2.14
C SER A 22 -19.00 -11.98 3.25
N SER A 23 -18.74 -10.70 3.44
CA SER A 23 -18.00 -10.16 4.58
C SER A 23 -18.90 -9.25 5.41
N VAL A 24 -18.76 -9.43 6.69
CA VAL A 24 -19.48 -8.82 7.81
C VAL A 24 -19.60 -7.30 7.63
N ILE A 25 -20.82 -6.85 7.33
CA ILE A 25 -21.22 -5.44 7.43
C ILE A 25 -21.81 -5.28 8.84
N ALA A 26 -21.21 -4.38 9.61
CA ALA A 26 -21.79 -3.92 10.86
C ALA A 26 -23.15 -3.28 10.58
N GLN A 27 -24.14 -3.62 11.39
CA GLN A 27 -25.52 -3.18 11.47
C GLN A 27 -26.09 -2.53 10.20
N SER A 28 -26.95 -3.27 9.53
CA SER A 28 -27.51 -2.99 8.22
C SER A 28 -28.38 -1.74 8.18
N ASP A 29 -27.85 -0.65 7.65
CA ASP A 29 -28.71 0.36 7.05
C ASP A 29 -29.45 -0.31 5.88
N LYS A 30 -30.76 -0.41 5.98
CA LYS A 30 -31.60 -0.93 4.89
C LYS A 30 -31.84 0.18 3.86
N LEU A 31 -31.85 -0.19 2.59
CA LEU A 31 -32.26 0.72 1.54
C LEU A 31 -33.74 1.10 1.74
N ASN A 32 -34.00 2.41 1.81
CA ASN A 32 -35.35 2.96 1.72
C ASN A 32 -35.81 2.92 0.24
N SER A 33 -37.06 3.40 -0.03
CA SER A 33 -37.61 3.41 -1.39
C SER A 33 -36.73 4.17 -2.40
N ALA A 34 -36.20 5.33 -2.00
CA ALA A 34 -35.30 6.12 -2.84
C ALA A 34 -33.95 5.40 -3.07
N GLY A 35 -33.40 4.79 -2.03
CA GLY A 35 -32.18 3.97 -2.12
C GLY A 35 -32.35 2.77 -3.05
N LYS A 36 -33.48 2.05 -2.97
CA LYS A 36 -33.78 0.94 -3.89
C LYS A 36 -33.87 1.39 -5.34
N LYS A 37 -34.47 2.56 -5.59
CA LYS A 37 -34.53 3.13 -6.94
C LYS A 37 -33.11 3.47 -7.45
N MET A 38 -32.30 4.13 -6.64
CA MET A 38 -30.90 4.45 -7.00
C MET A 38 -30.07 3.19 -7.25
N GLU A 39 -30.23 2.16 -6.42
CA GLU A 39 -29.54 0.87 -6.63
C GLU A 39 -29.93 0.25 -7.97
N ALA A 40 -31.22 0.25 -8.31
CA ALA A 40 -31.70 -0.26 -9.61
C ALA A 40 -31.11 0.55 -10.77
N ASP A 41 -31.08 1.88 -10.65
CA ASP A 41 -30.49 2.77 -11.66
C ASP A 41 -28.97 2.51 -11.85
N TYR A 42 -28.22 2.30 -10.79
CA TYR A 42 -26.79 1.96 -10.87
C TYR A 42 -26.58 0.57 -11.50
N LYS A 43 -27.40 -0.43 -11.17
CA LYS A 43 -27.39 -1.74 -11.82
C LYS A 43 -27.67 -1.65 -13.32
N ALA A 44 -28.65 -0.83 -13.72
CA ALA A 44 -28.95 -0.57 -15.13
C ALA A 44 -27.78 0.12 -15.85
N GLN A 45 -27.16 1.11 -15.21
CA GLN A 45 -25.97 1.76 -15.77
C GLN A 45 -24.81 0.75 -15.97
N ILE A 46 -24.53 -0.13 -15.03
CA ILE A 46 -23.53 -1.19 -15.17
C ILE A 46 -23.84 -2.08 -16.38
N LYS A 47 -25.10 -2.54 -16.51
CA LYS A 47 -25.54 -3.38 -17.63
C LYS A 47 -25.32 -2.68 -18.98
N ASN A 48 -25.74 -1.42 -19.07
CA ASN A 48 -25.61 -0.63 -20.32
C ASN A 48 -24.16 -0.35 -20.67
N LEU A 49 -23.34 0.07 -19.70
CA LEU A 49 -21.91 0.30 -19.89
C LEU A 49 -21.20 -1.00 -20.32
N LYS A 50 -21.52 -2.13 -19.67
CA LYS A 50 -20.96 -3.43 -20.06
C LYS A 50 -21.30 -3.79 -21.50
N ALA A 51 -22.55 -3.61 -21.90
CA ALA A 51 -23.00 -3.89 -23.27
C ALA A 51 -22.28 -2.97 -24.28
N GLU A 52 -22.12 -1.68 -23.97
CA GLU A 52 -21.41 -0.74 -24.84
C GLU A 52 -19.94 -1.07 -24.96
N LEU A 53 -19.25 -1.33 -23.85
CA LEU A 53 -17.83 -1.71 -23.84
C LEU A 53 -17.61 -3.03 -24.59
N THR A 54 -18.50 -4.02 -24.38
CA THR A 54 -18.44 -5.31 -25.10
C THR A 54 -18.60 -5.10 -26.61
N ARG A 55 -19.56 -4.28 -27.03
CA ARG A 55 -19.78 -3.98 -28.46
C ARG A 55 -18.56 -3.30 -29.09
N LYS A 56 -17.87 -2.42 -28.37
CA LYS A 56 -16.63 -1.80 -28.85
C LYS A 56 -15.49 -2.81 -28.95
N LEU A 57 -15.40 -3.76 -28.01
CA LEU A 57 -14.41 -4.83 -28.07
C LEU A 57 -14.74 -5.90 -29.12
N SER A 58 -16.02 -6.19 -29.36
CA SER A 58 -16.45 -7.15 -30.40
C SER A 58 -16.22 -6.65 -31.82
N SER A 59 -15.81 -5.40 -32.02
CA SER A 59 -15.31 -4.91 -33.30
C SER A 59 -13.91 -5.45 -33.65
N PHE A 60 -13.23 -6.09 -32.67
CA PHE A 60 -11.95 -6.76 -32.89
C PHE A 60 -12.16 -8.27 -33.03
N ASP A 61 -11.35 -8.90 -33.90
CA ASP A 61 -11.36 -10.35 -34.01
C ASP A 61 -10.91 -10.98 -32.66
N ALA A 62 -11.58 -12.06 -32.27
CA ALA A 62 -11.19 -12.84 -31.11
C ALA A 62 -9.74 -13.38 -31.21
N ALA A 63 -9.26 -13.64 -32.43
CA ALA A 63 -7.89 -14.03 -32.71
C ALA A 63 -6.90 -12.91 -32.36
N ASP A 64 -7.24 -11.65 -32.62
CA ASP A 64 -6.42 -10.48 -32.32
C ASP A 64 -6.31 -10.23 -30.84
N ILE A 65 -7.42 -10.34 -30.11
CA ILE A 65 -7.44 -10.23 -28.64
C ILE A 65 -6.56 -11.33 -28.04
N ASN A 66 -6.69 -12.56 -28.51
CA ASN A 66 -5.92 -13.72 -28.04
C ASN A 66 -4.41 -13.57 -28.35
N ALA A 67 -4.08 -13.01 -29.52
CA ALA A 67 -2.70 -12.71 -29.91
C ALA A 67 -2.07 -11.67 -28.96
N TYR A 68 -2.83 -10.63 -28.62
CA TYR A 68 -2.39 -9.62 -27.64
C TYR A 68 -2.19 -10.20 -26.23
N GLU A 69 -3.15 -10.99 -25.75
CA GLU A 69 -3.04 -11.62 -24.42
C GLU A 69 -1.81 -12.53 -24.34
N LYS A 70 -1.56 -13.36 -25.34
CA LYS A 70 -0.36 -14.21 -25.44
C LYS A 70 0.93 -13.41 -25.45
N ALA A 71 0.99 -12.33 -26.23
CA ALA A 71 2.16 -11.45 -26.29
C ALA A 71 2.44 -10.79 -24.93
N ARG A 72 1.40 -10.30 -24.27
CA ARG A 72 1.47 -9.68 -22.96
C ARG A 72 1.89 -10.66 -21.85
N ASP A 73 1.34 -11.87 -21.85
CA ASP A 73 1.75 -12.93 -20.93
C ASP A 73 3.23 -13.29 -21.10
N ALA A 74 3.71 -13.35 -22.33
CA ALA A 74 5.13 -13.55 -22.62
C ALA A 74 6.00 -12.41 -22.09
N GLU A 75 5.55 -11.16 -22.23
CA GLU A 75 6.24 -9.99 -21.67
C GLU A 75 6.29 -10.03 -20.14
N ILE A 76 5.16 -10.36 -19.47
CA ILE A 76 5.09 -10.50 -18.01
C ILE A 76 6.06 -11.57 -17.50
N LYS A 77 6.12 -12.72 -18.19
CA LYS A 77 7.05 -13.81 -17.88
C LYS A 77 8.51 -13.39 -18.06
N ALA A 78 8.83 -12.74 -19.17
CA ALA A 78 10.18 -12.23 -19.44
C ALA A 78 10.61 -11.16 -18.41
N ARG A 79 9.72 -10.24 -18.05
CA ARG A 79 9.93 -9.23 -17.01
C ARG A 79 10.22 -9.88 -15.67
N LYS A 80 9.46 -10.89 -15.27
CA LYS A 80 9.66 -11.63 -14.01
C LYS A 80 11.02 -12.30 -13.96
N VAL A 81 11.48 -12.89 -15.07
CA VAL A 81 12.82 -13.51 -15.17
C VAL A 81 13.92 -12.45 -15.04
N PHE A 82 13.80 -11.35 -15.79
CA PHE A 82 14.74 -10.22 -15.71
C PHE A 82 14.85 -9.67 -14.28
N GLU A 83 13.72 -9.41 -13.64
CA GLU A 83 13.69 -8.90 -12.27
C GLU A 83 14.29 -9.87 -11.27
N THR A 84 14.09 -11.18 -11.46
CA THR A 84 14.67 -12.22 -10.61
C THR A 84 16.19 -12.21 -10.69
N TYR A 85 16.76 -12.16 -11.88
CA TYR A 85 18.22 -12.11 -12.04
C TYR A 85 18.80 -10.76 -11.57
N ASN A 86 18.17 -9.66 -11.94
CA ASN A 86 18.64 -8.31 -11.55
C ASN A 86 18.66 -8.13 -10.02
N SER A 87 17.63 -8.61 -9.31
CA SER A 87 17.57 -8.55 -7.83
C SER A 87 18.56 -9.52 -7.17
N GLY A 88 18.75 -10.72 -7.71
CA GLY A 88 19.69 -11.73 -7.19
C GLY A 88 21.14 -11.26 -7.26
N ILE A 89 21.54 -10.59 -8.34
CA ILE A 89 22.89 -10.07 -8.53
C ILE A 89 23.19 -8.88 -7.61
N LYS A 90 22.28 -7.91 -7.52
CA LYS A 90 22.41 -6.75 -6.63
C LYS A 90 22.49 -7.12 -5.15
N GLY A 91 21.90 -8.25 -4.75
CA GLY A 91 21.88 -8.73 -3.37
C GLY A 91 23.18 -9.37 -2.86
N GLY A 92 23.94 -10.05 -3.71
CA GLY A 92 25.17 -10.74 -3.41
C GLY A 92 25.04 -11.98 -2.53
N VAL A 93 25.98 -12.90 -2.65
CA VAL A 93 26.02 -14.18 -1.91
C VAL A 93 26.06 -13.95 -0.39
N LYS A 94 26.94 -13.07 0.07
CA LYS A 94 27.13 -12.75 1.50
C LYS A 94 25.81 -12.32 2.18
N LYS A 95 24.99 -11.53 1.46
CA LYS A 95 23.69 -11.09 1.94
C LYS A 95 22.69 -12.24 2.00
N ALA A 96 22.64 -13.09 0.98
CA ALA A 96 21.78 -14.25 0.97
C ALA A 96 22.15 -15.25 2.09
N GLU A 97 23.44 -15.45 2.37
CA GLU A 97 23.94 -16.22 3.52
C GLU A 97 23.48 -15.63 4.86
N GLY A 98 23.59 -14.29 5.01
CA GLY A 98 23.09 -13.58 6.17
C GLY A 98 21.58 -13.79 6.39
N MET A 99 20.79 -13.84 5.32
CA MET A 99 19.34 -14.08 5.39
C MET A 99 19.03 -15.53 5.81
N VAL A 100 19.77 -16.52 5.32
CA VAL A 100 19.65 -17.93 5.76
C VAL A 100 20.03 -18.05 7.22
N SER A 101 21.15 -17.46 7.64
CA SER A 101 21.60 -17.44 9.03
C SER A 101 20.56 -16.78 9.95
N HIS A 102 19.97 -15.67 9.54
CA HIS A 102 18.91 -15.02 10.31
C HIS A 102 17.68 -15.92 10.50
N ALA A 103 17.23 -16.62 9.44
CA ALA A 103 16.09 -17.53 9.55
C ALA A 103 16.38 -18.66 10.53
N LYS A 104 17.55 -19.30 10.43
CA LYS A 104 17.95 -20.38 11.32
C LYS A 104 18.14 -19.93 12.76
N ASN A 105 18.96 -18.90 12.96
CA ASN A 105 19.54 -18.61 14.27
C ASN A 105 18.74 -17.60 15.09
N LYS A 106 17.97 -16.70 14.44
CA LYS A 106 17.16 -15.74 15.16
C LYS A 106 15.67 -16.10 15.11
N TRP A 107 15.15 -16.44 13.96
CA TRP A 107 13.72 -16.66 13.83
C TRP A 107 13.29 -18.03 14.36
N ILE A 108 13.78 -19.14 13.75
CA ILE A 108 13.37 -20.48 14.14
C ILE A 108 13.78 -20.77 15.59
N ARG A 109 15.06 -20.55 15.94
CA ARG A 109 15.54 -20.75 17.33
C ARG A 109 14.83 -19.84 18.33
N GLY A 110 14.49 -18.59 17.95
CA GLY A 110 13.72 -17.68 18.78
C GLY A 110 12.29 -18.17 19.02
N ALA A 111 11.63 -18.70 17.99
CA ALA A 111 10.32 -19.31 18.13
C ALA A 111 10.38 -20.57 19.01
N GLU A 112 11.36 -21.43 18.80
CA GLU A 112 11.58 -22.64 19.62
C GLU A 112 11.85 -22.33 21.09
N HIS A 113 12.63 -21.29 21.37
CA HIS A 113 12.85 -20.83 22.74
C HIS A 113 11.53 -20.40 23.41
N ASN A 114 10.71 -19.61 22.70
CA ASN A 114 9.43 -19.17 23.24
C ASN A 114 8.42 -20.32 23.39
N ILE A 115 8.41 -21.29 22.48
CA ILE A 115 7.59 -22.51 22.60
C ILE A 115 7.93 -23.21 23.92
N ARG A 116 9.22 -23.52 24.15
CA ARG A 116 9.65 -24.18 25.38
C ARG A 116 9.30 -23.39 26.65
N ARG A 117 9.43 -22.04 26.60
CA ARG A 117 9.03 -21.18 27.70
C ARG A 117 7.53 -21.29 27.99
N VAL A 118 6.69 -21.14 26.97
CA VAL A 118 5.23 -21.21 27.13
C VAL A 118 4.75 -22.59 27.56
N GLU A 119 5.36 -23.66 27.05
CA GLU A 119 5.08 -25.04 27.50
C GLU A 119 5.40 -25.23 28.98
N LYS A 120 6.52 -24.66 29.46
CA LYS A 120 6.87 -24.66 30.88
C LYS A 120 5.86 -23.89 31.73
N ASP A 121 5.40 -22.73 31.22
CA ASP A 121 4.42 -21.90 31.90
C ASP A 121 3.03 -22.57 31.90
N LEU A 122 2.66 -23.30 30.85
CA LEU A 122 1.42 -24.09 30.80
C LEU A 122 1.37 -25.18 31.88
N LYS A 123 2.51 -25.84 32.17
CA LYS A 123 2.58 -26.81 33.27
C LYS A 123 2.35 -26.21 34.65
N LYS A 124 2.56 -24.89 34.80
CA LYS A 124 2.40 -24.15 36.06
C LYS A 124 1.09 -23.39 36.15
N ALA A 125 0.26 -23.40 35.11
CA ALA A 125 -0.97 -22.62 35.04
C ALA A 125 -2.00 -23.09 36.08
N LYS A 126 -2.45 -22.16 36.93
CA LYS A 126 -3.31 -22.45 38.11
C LYS A 126 -4.83 -22.39 37.76
N ASN A 127 -5.24 -21.77 36.68
CA ASN A 127 -6.64 -21.63 36.32
C ASN A 127 -6.90 -21.74 34.81
N ALA A 128 -8.16 -21.97 34.44
CA ALA A 128 -8.58 -22.19 33.04
C ALA A 128 -8.33 -20.97 32.15
N SER A 129 -8.52 -19.74 32.65
CA SER A 129 -8.30 -18.51 31.88
C SER A 129 -6.82 -18.33 31.51
N GLN A 130 -5.92 -18.55 32.47
CA GLN A 130 -4.48 -18.50 32.23
C GLN A 130 -4.04 -19.60 31.25
N ARG A 131 -4.59 -20.79 31.39
CA ARG A 131 -4.31 -21.92 30.49
C ARG A 131 -4.73 -21.61 29.06
N LYS A 132 -5.93 -21.06 28.85
CA LYS A 132 -6.43 -20.62 27.54
C LYS A 132 -5.55 -19.56 26.88
N LYS A 133 -5.08 -18.56 27.64
CA LYS A 133 -4.15 -17.52 27.14
C LYS A 133 -2.81 -18.13 26.70
N LEU A 134 -2.23 -18.99 27.52
CA LEU A 134 -0.97 -19.64 27.19
C LEU A 134 -1.07 -20.60 25.99
N GLN A 135 -2.20 -21.32 25.84
CA GLN A 135 -2.46 -22.15 24.65
C GLN A 135 -2.52 -21.30 23.37
N ALA A 136 -3.19 -20.13 23.42
CA ALA A 136 -3.21 -19.21 22.29
C ALA A 136 -1.80 -18.66 21.96
N GLU A 137 -1.01 -18.35 22.98
CA GLU A 137 0.39 -17.92 22.80
C GLU A 137 1.25 -19.06 22.21
N LEU A 138 1.08 -20.30 22.68
CA LEU A 138 1.77 -21.47 22.13
C LEU A 138 1.45 -21.65 20.64
N ALA A 139 0.18 -21.64 20.28
CA ALA A 139 -0.24 -21.76 18.89
C ALA A 139 0.37 -20.65 18.00
N LYS A 140 0.43 -19.41 18.51
CA LYS A 140 1.09 -18.29 17.83
C LYS A 140 2.58 -18.57 17.58
N TRP A 141 3.31 -19.10 18.56
CA TRP A 141 4.74 -19.39 18.41
C TRP A 141 5.00 -20.62 17.53
N GLN A 142 4.13 -21.62 17.58
CA GLN A 142 4.18 -22.78 16.67
C GLN A 142 3.99 -22.31 15.22
N LYS A 143 2.99 -21.48 14.96
CA LYS A 143 2.80 -20.87 13.65
C LYS A 143 4.01 -20.04 13.22
N ASN A 144 4.58 -19.24 14.13
CA ASN A 144 5.77 -18.44 13.84
C ASN A 144 6.98 -19.32 13.49
N LYS A 145 7.15 -20.48 14.17
CA LYS A 145 8.17 -21.46 13.80
C LYS A 145 7.95 -22.02 12.40
N GLN A 146 6.71 -22.40 12.06
CA GLN A 146 6.37 -22.89 10.73
C GLN A 146 6.65 -21.86 9.64
N ASP A 147 6.24 -20.60 9.86
CA ASP A 147 6.55 -19.49 8.97
C ASP A 147 8.07 -19.28 8.80
N GLY A 148 8.84 -19.51 9.87
CA GLY A 148 10.30 -19.46 9.86
C GLY A 148 10.93 -20.55 9.00
N LEU A 149 10.41 -21.77 9.06
CA LEU A 149 10.86 -22.93 8.26
C LEU A 149 10.60 -22.70 6.77
N GLU A 150 9.40 -22.22 6.42
CA GLU A 150 9.06 -21.88 5.04
C GLU A 150 9.95 -20.74 4.51
N ALA A 151 10.17 -19.69 5.33
CA ALA A 151 11.07 -18.60 4.97
C ALA A 151 12.52 -19.10 4.80
N LEU A 152 12.96 -20.07 5.59
CA LEU A 152 14.28 -20.68 5.44
C LEU A 152 14.43 -21.35 4.07
N ALA A 153 13.43 -22.15 3.66
CA ALA A 153 13.44 -22.82 2.36
C ALA A 153 13.49 -21.80 1.20
N GLU A 154 12.70 -20.72 1.28
CA GLU A 154 12.73 -19.63 0.28
C GLU A 154 14.11 -18.96 0.23
N ARG A 155 14.72 -18.70 1.40
CA ARG A 155 16.04 -18.04 1.49
C ARG A 155 17.17 -18.93 1.01
N GLN A 156 17.06 -20.24 1.18
CA GLN A 156 18.02 -21.19 0.62
C GLN A 156 17.96 -21.19 -0.91
N LYS A 157 16.77 -21.19 -1.50
CA LYS A 157 16.62 -21.05 -2.97
C LYS A 157 17.22 -19.71 -3.46
N ALA A 158 16.99 -18.62 -2.72
CA ALA A 158 17.57 -17.33 -3.05
C ALA A 158 19.11 -17.31 -2.95
N LEU A 159 19.69 -18.06 -1.99
CA LEU A 159 21.14 -18.22 -1.87
C LEU A 159 21.72 -18.97 -3.07
N GLU A 160 21.08 -20.04 -3.51
CA GLU A 160 21.51 -20.78 -4.70
C GLU A 160 21.44 -19.91 -5.97
N LEU A 161 20.38 -19.12 -6.13
CA LEU A 161 20.30 -18.15 -7.20
C LEU A 161 21.39 -17.07 -7.12
N ALA A 162 21.70 -16.59 -5.92
CA ALA A 162 22.77 -15.62 -5.73
C ALA A 162 24.18 -16.20 -6.05
N LYS A 163 24.43 -17.46 -5.69
CA LYS A 163 25.67 -18.17 -6.05
C LYS A 163 25.78 -18.32 -7.57
N LYS A 164 24.71 -18.78 -8.21
CA LYS A 164 24.64 -18.91 -9.68
C LYS A 164 24.79 -17.56 -10.37
N ALA A 165 24.21 -16.50 -9.82
CA ALA A 165 24.33 -15.16 -10.32
C ALA A 165 25.76 -14.58 -10.17
N LYS A 166 26.54 -15.04 -9.20
CA LYS A 166 27.93 -14.63 -9.04
C LYS A 166 28.84 -15.15 -10.17
N THR A 167 28.55 -16.35 -10.66
CA THR A 167 29.34 -16.95 -11.77
C THR A 167 28.85 -16.52 -13.13
N ASP A 168 27.53 -16.56 -13.37
CA ASP A 168 26.90 -16.37 -14.67
C ASP A 168 26.14 -15.04 -14.81
N GLY A 169 26.21 -14.18 -13.82
CA GLY A 169 25.35 -13.02 -13.67
C GLY A 169 25.29 -12.08 -14.84
N PRO A 170 26.42 -11.57 -15.34
CA PRO A 170 26.42 -10.65 -16.47
C PRO A 170 25.78 -11.26 -17.72
N ARG A 171 26.03 -12.55 -17.97
CA ARG A 171 25.46 -13.30 -19.10
C ARG A 171 23.94 -13.47 -18.92
N LEU A 172 23.50 -13.90 -17.75
CA LEU A 172 22.07 -14.13 -17.45
C LEU A 172 21.25 -12.83 -17.49
N ILE A 173 21.78 -11.72 -16.98
CA ILE A 173 21.14 -10.41 -17.10
C ILE A 173 21.05 -9.99 -18.56
N LYS A 174 22.13 -10.10 -19.31
CA LYS A 174 22.14 -9.73 -20.74
C LYS A 174 21.11 -10.52 -21.52
N GLN A 175 21.03 -11.83 -21.28
CA GLN A 175 20.00 -12.69 -21.90
C GLN A 175 18.58 -12.32 -21.49
N ALA A 176 18.34 -12.08 -20.20
CA ALA A 176 17.01 -11.72 -19.70
C ALA A 176 16.59 -10.30 -20.18
N THR A 177 17.55 -9.36 -20.30
CA THR A 177 17.30 -8.03 -20.86
C THR A 177 16.89 -8.13 -22.34
N ALA A 178 17.63 -8.91 -23.12
CA ALA A 178 17.30 -9.13 -24.53
C ALA A 178 15.95 -9.82 -24.72
N ALA A 179 15.64 -10.83 -23.88
CA ALA A 179 14.36 -11.53 -23.91
C ALA A 179 13.19 -10.60 -23.55
N LEU A 180 13.37 -9.73 -22.54
CA LEU A 180 12.36 -8.73 -22.18
C LEU A 180 12.15 -7.72 -23.31
N ALA A 181 13.22 -7.17 -23.88
CA ALA A 181 13.13 -6.23 -24.98
C ALA A 181 12.42 -6.85 -26.21
N LYS A 182 12.73 -8.11 -26.55
CA LYS A 182 12.06 -8.85 -27.61
C LYS A 182 10.56 -9.04 -27.31
N ALA A 183 10.21 -9.40 -26.09
CA ALA A 183 8.81 -9.57 -25.69
C ALA A 183 8.04 -8.25 -25.73
N GLN A 184 8.63 -7.14 -25.28
CA GLN A 184 8.04 -5.80 -25.37
C GLN A 184 7.82 -5.35 -26.83
N ALA A 185 8.82 -5.56 -27.67
CA ALA A 185 8.70 -5.26 -29.10
C ALA A 185 7.58 -6.08 -29.77
N ASN A 186 7.44 -7.36 -29.39
CA ASN A 186 6.35 -8.20 -29.89
C ASN A 186 4.98 -7.72 -29.43
N THR A 187 4.83 -7.34 -28.15
CA THR A 187 3.57 -6.77 -27.64
C THR A 187 3.20 -5.48 -28.38
N ALA A 188 4.17 -4.58 -28.60
CA ALA A 188 3.96 -3.35 -29.35
C ALA A 188 3.59 -3.62 -30.81
N LYS A 189 4.23 -4.60 -31.45
CA LYS A 189 3.93 -5.02 -32.81
C LYS A 189 2.49 -5.55 -32.93
N VAL A 190 2.09 -6.45 -32.04
CA VAL A 190 0.73 -7.01 -32.01
C VAL A 190 -0.31 -5.92 -31.79
N LEU A 191 -0.09 -5.02 -30.83
CA LEU A 191 -0.99 -3.88 -30.60
C LEU A 191 -1.19 -3.02 -31.86
N LYS A 192 -0.11 -2.77 -32.60
CA LYS A 192 -0.18 -1.99 -33.83
C LYS A 192 -0.89 -2.75 -34.96
N GLN A 193 -0.62 -4.03 -35.10
CA GLN A 193 -1.20 -4.86 -36.20
C GLN A 193 -2.69 -5.09 -36.01
N THR A 194 -3.16 -5.22 -34.78
CA THR A 194 -4.56 -5.46 -34.44
C THR A 194 -5.40 -4.19 -34.33
N GLY A 195 -4.80 -3.00 -34.34
CA GLY A 195 -5.52 -1.73 -34.07
C GLY A 195 -6.00 -1.57 -32.64
N LEU A 196 -5.78 -2.54 -31.76
CA LEU A 196 -6.14 -2.46 -30.33
C LEU A 196 -5.50 -1.25 -29.64
N ASN A 197 -4.35 -0.79 -30.13
CA ASN A 197 -3.67 0.36 -29.56
C ASN A 197 -4.51 1.64 -29.57
N GLU A 198 -5.27 1.88 -30.64
CA GLU A 198 -6.12 3.08 -30.75
C GLU A 198 -7.24 3.08 -29.72
N VAL A 199 -7.84 1.92 -29.45
CA VAL A 199 -8.91 1.77 -28.44
C VAL A 199 -8.35 1.81 -27.03
N LEU A 200 -7.24 1.09 -26.78
CA LEU A 200 -6.66 0.97 -25.44
C LEU A 200 -5.90 2.24 -25.00
N MET A 201 -5.33 2.98 -25.96
CA MET A 201 -4.49 4.14 -25.66
C MET A 201 -5.14 5.47 -26.06
N GLY A 202 -6.23 5.43 -26.82
CA GLY A 202 -6.90 6.62 -27.35
C GLY A 202 -7.63 7.48 -26.31
N GLY A 203 -7.91 6.92 -25.13
CA GLY A 203 -8.60 7.64 -24.03
C GLY A 203 -10.12 7.80 -24.24
N ALA A 204 -10.66 7.48 -25.41
CA ALA A 204 -12.07 7.67 -25.73
C ALA A 204 -13.04 6.83 -24.86
N LEU A 205 -12.54 5.77 -24.25
CA LEU A 205 -13.31 4.91 -23.34
C LEU A 205 -12.99 5.13 -21.86
N ASP A 206 -12.01 5.97 -21.52
CA ASP A 206 -11.50 6.10 -20.16
C ASP A 206 -12.61 6.46 -19.17
N GLY A 207 -13.43 7.46 -19.46
CA GLY A 207 -14.55 7.87 -18.60
C GLY A 207 -15.62 6.78 -18.44
N LYS A 208 -16.01 6.10 -19.52
CA LYS A 208 -17.00 5.01 -19.45
C LYS A 208 -16.47 3.81 -18.70
N LEU A 209 -15.21 3.47 -18.92
CA LEU A 209 -14.54 2.38 -18.22
C LEU A 209 -14.37 2.72 -16.74
N ALA A 210 -13.94 3.93 -16.40
CA ALA A 210 -13.82 4.38 -15.03
C ALA A 210 -15.17 4.34 -14.32
N LYS A 211 -16.24 4.80 -14.96
CA LYS A 211 -17.60 4.74 -14.42
C LYS A 211 -18.05 3.30 -14.18
N TYR A 212 -17.81 2.41 -15.16
CA TYR A 212 -18.13 0.99 -15.01
C TYR A 212 -17.39 0.37 -13.81
N VAL A 213 -16.08 0.61 -13.69
CA VAL A 213 -15.28 0.04 -12.62
C VAL A 213 -15.63 0.65 -11.27
N ILE A 214 -15.86 1.96 -11.17
CA ILE A 214 -16.31 2.61 -9.92
C ILE A 214 -17.63 2.01 -9.43
N LEU A 215 -18.62 1.86 -10.32
CA LEU A 215 -19.92 1.28 -9.97
C LEU A 215 -19.78 -0.19 -9.53
N GLN A 216 -18.85 -0.94 -10.12
CA GLN A 216 -18.57 -2.33 -9.71
C GLN A 216 -17.86 -2.41 -8.37
N GLU A 217 -16.77 -1.65 -8.20
CA GLU A 217 -15.94 -1.68 -7.00
C GLU A 217 -16.65 -1.11 -5.77
N ALA A 218 -17.39 -0.02 -5.94
CA ALA A 218 -18.18 0.58 -4.86
C ALA A 218 -19.44 -0.21 -4.54
N THR A 219 -19.92 -1.00 -5.46
CA THR A 219 -21.22 -1.69 -5.51
C THR A 219 -22.44 -0.76 -5.54
N PRO A 220 -23.45 -1.08 -6.36
CA PRO A 220 -24.70 -0.31 -6.41
C PRO A 220 -25.37 -0.10 -5.06
N THR A 221 -25.37 -1.16 -4.22
CA THR A 221 -25.97 -1.13 -2.89
C THR A 221 -25.27 -0.14 -1.96
N ALA A 222 -23.93 -0.16 -1.89
CA ALA A 222 -23.20 0.73 -0.99
C ALA A 222 -23.24 2.18 -1.45
N LEU A 223 -23.21 2.45 -2.76
CA LEU A 223 -23.42 3.80 -3.30
C LEU A 223 -24.83 4.32 -3.00
N ALA A 224 -25.86 3.47 -3.14
CA ALA A 224 -27.23 3.83 -2.82
C ALA A 224 -27.42 4.09 -1.32
N LEU A 225 -26.84 3.27 -0.45
CA LEU A 225 -26.84 3.48 1.00
C LEU A 225 -26.18 4.82 1.39
N PHE A 226 -25.11 5.19 0.72
CA PHE A 226 -24.49 6.49 0.94
C PHE A 226 -25.37 7.62 0.41
N ALA A 227 -25.88 7.52 -0.82
CA ALA A 227 -26.64 8.57 -1.48
C ALA A 227 -28.01 8.84 -0.84
N GLN A 228 -28.66 7.81 -0.26
CA GLN A 228 -29.98 7.96 0.37
C GLN A 228 -29.99 8.76 1.67
N LYS A 229 -28.82 9.04 2.27
CA LYS A 229 -28.73 9.75 3.56
C LYS A 229 -29.38 11.14 3.50
N ASP A 230 -29.08 11.88 2.46
CA ASP A 230 -29.68 13.20 2.18
C ASP A 230 -29.41 13.68 0.75
N ARG A 231 -29.93 14.86 0.40
CA ARG A 231 -29.71 15.48 -0.92
C ARG A 231 -28.24 15.79 -1.21
N ALA A 232 -27.47 16.16 -0.19
CA ALA A 232 -26.06 16.49 -0.36
C ALA A 232 -25.24 15.24 -0.71
N HIS A 233 -25.47 14.12 -0.01
CA HIS A 233 -24.82 12.84 -0.32
C HIS A 233 -25.19 12.34 -1.72
N MET A 234 -26.47 12.44 -2.12
CA MET A 234 -26.89 12.12 -3.47
C MET A 234 -26.19 12.99 -4.53
N ALA A 235 -26.07 14.31 -4.27
CA ALA A 235 -25.39 15.22 -5.17
C ALA A 235 -23.90 14.86 -5.36
N LEU A 236 -23.22 14.43 -4.30
CA LEU A 236 -21.81 13.99 -4.38
C LEU A 236 -21.63 12.77 -5.27
N VAL A 237 -22.50 11.76 -5.17
CA VAL A 237 -22.44 10.59 -6.06
C VAL A 237 -22.74 10.99 -7.51
N LYS A 238 -23.73 11.85 -7.74
CA LYS A 238 -24.02 12.38 -9.08
C LYS A 238 -22.84 13.15 -9.66
N GLN A 239 -22.20 14.00 -8.86
CA GLN A 239 -21.01 14.78 -9.25
C GLN A 239 -19.87 13.85 -9.66
N LEU A 240 -19.57 12.81 -8.88
CA LEU A 240 -18.56 11.83 -9.22
C LEU A 240 -18.86 11.16 -10.56
N LEU A 241 -20.07 10.60 -10.71
CA LEU A 241 -20.46 9.82 -11.88
C LEU A 241 -20.67 10.66 -13.16
N ALA A 242 -20.69 12.00 -13.04
CA ALA A 242 -20.77 12.95 -14.15
C ALA A 242 -19.40 13.55 -14.53
N ASN A 243 -18.34 13.28 -13.79
CA ASN A 243 -17.01 13.85 -14.03
C ASN A 243 -16.02 12.74 -14.38
N ASP A 244 -15.78 12.55 -15.67
CA ASP A 244 -14.93 11.50 -16.19
C ASP A 244 -13.49 11.62 -15.67
N ASP A 245 -12.90 12.81 -15.65
CA ASP A 245 -11.54 13.04 -15.18
C ASP A 245 -11.41 12.69 -13.69
N LEU A 246 -12.38 13.12 -12.88
CA LEU A 246 -12.36 12.80 -11.44
C LEU A 246 -12.51 11.31 -11.18
N MET A 247 -13.38 10.62 -11.94
CA MET A 247 -13.53 9.17 -11.85
C MET A 247 -12.21 8.46 -12.19
N VAL A 248 -11.56 8.85 -13.28
CA VAL A 248 -10.27 8.30 -13.70
C VAL A 248 -9.20 8.55 -12.63
N GLN A 249 -9.11 9.77 -12.13
CA GLN A 249 -8.13 10.13 -11.09
C GLN A 249 -8.36 9.31 -9.81
N MET A 250 -9.58 9.22 -9.32
CA MET A 250 -9.89 8.43 -8.13
C MET A 250 -9.59 6.95 -8.34
N LEU A 251 -10.01 6.38 -9.46
CA LEU A 251 -9.81 4.97 -9.75
C LEU A 251 -8.33 4.60 -9.89
N VAL A 252 -7.55 5.40 -10.63
CA VAL A 252 -6.12 5.15 -10.84
C VAL A 252 -5.35 5.22 -9.52
N ASN A 253 -5.72 6.13 -8.64
CA ASN A 253 -5.05 6.30 -7.35
C ASN A 253 -5.53 5.33 -6.26
N ASP A 254 -6.71 4.73 -6.40
CA ASP A 254 -7.28 3.80 -5.41
C ASP A 254 -7.26 2.33 -5.85
N GLY A 255 -7.72 2.03 -7.05
CA GLY A 255 -7.95 0.67 -7.52
C GLY A 255 -6.70 -0.23 -7.47
N ALA A 256 -5.54 0.31 -7.85
CA ALA A 256 -4.28 -0.42 -7.79
C ALA A 256 -3.88 -0.79 -6.36
N GLU A 257 -4.20 0.06 -5.39
CA GLU A 257 -3.95 -0.18 -3.97
C GLU A 257 -4.83 -1.29 -3.43
N ARG A 258 -6.13 -1.25 -3.72
CA ARG A 258 -7.09 -2.27 -3.29
C ARG A 258 -6.71 -3.66 -3.78
N ALA A 259 -6.34 -3.78 -5.05
CA ALA A 259 -5.90 -5.03 -5.64
C ALA A 259 -4.61 -5.57 -5.00
N ARG A 260 -3.68 -4.69 -4.63
CA ARG A 260 -2.39 -5.07 -4.04
C ARG A 260 -2.47 -5.50 -2.58
N VAL A 261 -3.31 -4.87 -1.81
CA VAL A 261 -3.37 -5.13 -0.35
C VAL A 261 -4.11 -6.42 -0.04
N GLY A 262 -4.66 -7.08 -1.06
CA GLY A 262 -5.51 -8.26 -0.86
C GLY A 262 -6.70 -7.94 0.06
N ARG A 263 -7.00 -6.66 0.20
CA ARG A 263 -8.17 -6.19 0.92
C ARG A 263 -9.37 -6.31 0.00
N SER A 264 -9.84 -7.51 -0.20
CA SER A 264 -11.25 -7.77 -0.53
C SER A 264 -12.14 -7.36 0.66
N GLN A 265 -11.91 -6.17 1.22
CA GLN A 265 -12.60 -5.74 2.43
C GLN A 265 -13.74 -4.83 2.05
N GLY A 266 -14.75 -5.44 1.48
CA GLY A 266 -15.98 -4.74 1.19
C GLY A 266 -15.89 -3.78 -0.02
N PRO A 267 -16.96 -3.04 -0.27
CA PRO A 267 -17.06 -2.10 -1.39
C PRO A 267 -16.04 -0.96 -1.27
N ALA A 268 -15.59 -0.43 -2.41
CA ALA A 268 -14.81 0.79 -2.45
C ALA A 268 -15.60 1.97 -1.89
N GLN A 269 -14.98 2.80 -1.08
CA GLN A 269 -15.65 3.86 -0.32
C GLN A 269 -15.64 5.19 -1.09
N TYR A 270 -16.02 5.17 -2.39
CA TYR A 270 -16.01 6.39 -3.21
C TYR A 270 -17.03 7.44 -2.78
N GLY A 271 -18.16 7.05 -2.19
CA GLY A 271 -19.09 7.99 -1.57
C GLY A 271 -18.48 8.78 -0.41
N PRO A 272 -17.98 8.10 0.64
CA PRO A 272 -17.21 8.75 1.70
C PRO A 272 -16.01 9.57 1.20
N ALA A 273 -15.27 9.08 0.21
CA ALA A 273 -14.17 9.82 -0.40
C ALA A 273 -14.65 11.15 -1.01
N MET A 274 -15.77 11.15 -1.74
CA MET A 274 -16.37 12.37 -2.29
C MET A 274 -16.78 13.37 -1.21
N LYS A 275 -17.29 12.88 -0.08
CA LYS A 275 -17.64 13.74 1.06
C LYS A 275 -16.39 14.45 1.60
N ILE A 276 -15.33 13.71 1.86
CA ILE A 276 -14.06 14.26 2.35
C ILE A 276 -13.47 15.25 1.32
N TYR A 277 -13.43 14.86 0.06
CA TYR A 277 -12.95 15.73 -1.02
C TYR A 277 -13.73 17.05 -1.09
N SER A 278 -15.06 16.99 -1.06
CA SER A 278 -15.91 18.18 -1.04
C SER A 278 -15.66 19.07 0.19
N ASP A 279 -15.46 18.47 1.36
CA ASP A 279 -15.22 19.23 2.60
C ASP A 279 -13.84 19.90 2.58
N ILE A 280 -12.83 19.26 2.01
CA ILE A 280 -11.50 19.85 1.79
C ILE A 280 -11.61 21.05 0.81
N LEU A 281 -12.34 20.91 -0.30
CA LEU A 281 -12.53 22.01 -1.27
C LEU A 281 -13.27 23.21 -0.68
N LYS A 282 -14.15 22.99 0.31
CA LYS A 282 -14.80 24.06 1.07
C LYS A 282 -13.85 24.72 2.07
N ALA A 283 -12.98 23.92 2.70
CA ALA A 283 -12.04 24.41 3.71
C ALA A 283 -10.85 25.17 3.09
N SER A 284 -10.45 24.84 1.86
CA SER A 284 -9.34 25.49 1.16
C SER A 284 -9.58 25.65 -0.34
N ALA A 285 -9.55 26.89 -0.81
CA ALA A 285 -9.58 27.19 -2.24
C ALA A 285 -8.33 26.68 -2.98
N LYS A 286 -7.20 26.51 -2.29
CA LYS A 286 -5.92 26.00 -2.86
C LYS A 286 -6.01 24.54 -3.26
N ALA A 287 -6.95 23.77 -2.69
CA ALA A 287 -7.17 22.36 -2.97
C ALA A 287 -7.62 22.04 -4.41
N LYS A 288 -7.85 23.07 -5.22
CA LYS A 288 -8.39 22.90 -6.59
C LYS A 288 -7.34 22.66 -7.65
N THR A 289 -6.07 22.92 -7.38
CA THR A 289 -5.02 22.89 -8.41
C THR A 289 -3.68 22.36 -7.89
N GLY A 290 -2.87 21.87 -8.81
CA GLY A 290 -1.50 21.44 -8.54
C GLY A 290 -1.41 20.31 -7.51
N VAL A 291 -0.28 20.25 -6.81
CA VAL A 291 -0.05 19.21 -5.79
C VAL A 291 -1.04 19.25 -4.64
N LEU A 292 -1.66 20.39 -4.36
CA LEU A 292 -2.68 20.50 -3.31
C LEU A 292 -4.00 19.86 -3.74
N HIS A 293 -4.31 19.82 -5.05
CA HIS A 293 -5.39 19.00 -5.57
C HIS A 293 -5.09 17.50 -5.45
N GLU A 294 -3.87 17.08 -5.82
CA GLU A 294 -3.42 15.71 -5.63
C GLU A 294 -3.46 15.29 -4.15
N LEU A 295 -3.08 16.19 -3.24
CA LEU A 295 -3.18 15.99 -1.81
C LEU A 295 -4.63 15.82 -1.34
N ALA A 296 -5.57 16.61 -1.87
CA ALA A 296 -6.99 16.50 -1.54
C ALA A 296 -7.56 15.14 -1.96
N LEU A 297 -7.23 14.68 -3.17
CA LEU A 297 -7.59 13.34 -3.64
C LEU A 297 -6.96 12.25 -2.77
N ALA A 298 -5.69 12.40 -2.43
CA ALA A 298 -4.97 11.43 -1.60
C ALA A 298 -5.62 11.27 -0.22
N VAL A 299 -5.92 12.38 0.45
CA VAL A 299 -6.58 12.39 1.75
C VAL A 299 -7.99 11.81 1.66
N ALA A 300 -8.74 12.19 0.62
CA ALA A 300 -10.11 11.70 0.42
C ALA A 300 -10.15 10.18 0.23
N LEU A 301 -9.27 9.64 -0.60
CA LEU A 301 -9.20 8.20 -0.85
C LEU A 301 -8.67 7.41 0.36
N GLU A 302 -7.64 7.93 1.02
CA GLU A 302 -7.02 7.21 2.14
C GLU A 302 -7.90 7.15 3.37
N HIS A 303 -8.57 8.25 3.69
CA HIS A 303 -9.43 8.37 4.87
C HIS A 303 -10.92 8.13 4.61
N SER A 304 -11.28 7.66 3.42
CA SER A 304 -12.63 7.16 3.12
C SER A 304 -13.02 5.99 4.02
N VAL A 305 -12.03 5.27 4.52
CA VAL A 305 -12.13 4.35 5.66
C VAL A 305 -11.44 5.01 6.85
N PRO A 306 -12.12 5.14 8.00
CA PRO A 306 -11.54 5.78 9.18
C PRO A 306 -10.19 5.15 9.57
N ASN A 307 -9.18 5.99 9.78
CA ASN A 307 -7.85 5.57 10.22
C ASN A 307 -7.68 5.93 11.70
N LYS A 308 -7.50 4.91 12.53
CA LYS A 308 -7.35 5.09 13.99
C LYS A 308 -6.02 5.74 14.31
N LEU A 309 -6.07 6.77 15.15
CA LEU A 309 -4.88 7.42 15.68
C LEU A 309 -4.19 6.53 16.70
N ARG A 310 -2.89 6.54 16.70
CA ARG A 310 -2.05 5.97 17.72
C ARG A 310 -1.56 7.07 18.65
N ALA A 311 -2.51 7.70 19.31
CA ALA A 311 -2.23 8.59 20.43
C ALA A 311 -2.00 7.75 21.68
N ALA A 312 -1.06 8.13 22.50
CA ALA A 312 -0.80 7.48 23.77
C ALA A 312 -0.70 8.53 24.89
N VAL A 313 -1.55 9.51 24.84
CA VAL A 313 -1.70 10.41 25.98
C VAL A 313 -2.92 9.92 26.74
N ALA A 314 -2.69 9.31 27.90
CA ALA A 314 -3.76 8.99 28.83
C ALA A 314 -4.49 10.27 29.18
N ASP A 315 -5.79 10.18 29.35
CA ASP A 315 -6.66 11.27 29.84
C ASP A 315 -6.76 12.49 28.92
N THR A 316 -6.50 12.35 27.64
CA THR A 316 -6.79 13.40 26.66
C THR A 316 -8.06 13.11 25.86
N GLU A 317 -8.80 14.16 25.56
CA GLU A 317 -9.90 14.16 24.57
C GLU A 317 -9.38 14.05 23.13
N ALA A 318 -8.21 13.43 22.93
CA ALA A 318 -7.64 13.23 21.60
C ALA A 318 -8.62 12.42 20.73
N PRO A 319 -8.87 12.83 19.49
CA PRO A 319 -9.79 12.12 18.63
C PRO A 319 -9.30 10.69 18.36
N GLU A 320 -10.21 9.74 18.35
CA GLU A 320 -9.86 8.34 18.11
C GLU A 320 -9.38 8.10 16.66
N PHE A 321 -9.86 8.91 15.74
CA PHE A 321 -9.60 8.77 14.30
C PHE A 321 -9.00 10.06 13.73
N VAL A 322 -8.23 9.91 12.65
CA VAL A 322 -7.73 11.03 11.87
C VAL A 322 -8.91 11.86 11.35
N ASN A 323 -8.86 13.18 11.56
CA ASN A 323 -9.74 14.12 10.87
C ASN A 323 -9.15 14.42 9.49
N PRO A 324 -9.81 14.00 8.39
CA PRO A 324 -9.24 14.16 7.05
C PRO A 324 -9.00 15.62 6.65
N VAL A 325 -9.91 16.52 6.99
CA VAL A 325 -9.77 17.95 6.64
C VAL A 325 -8.58 18.57 7.40
N ASN A 326 -8.44 18.28 8.69
CA ASN A 326 -7.29 18.75 9.47
C ASN A 326 -5.98 18.17 8.95
N ARG A 327 -5.97 16.88 8.56
CA ARG A 327 -4.81 16.24 7.95
C ARG A 327 -4.40 16.95 6.66
N TYR A 328 -5.36 17.27 5.80
CA TYR A 328 -5.11 18.05 4.59
C TYR A 328 -4.51 19.42 4.93
N LEU A 329 -5.16 20.19 5.82
CA LEU A 329 -4.72 21.54 6.20
C LEU A 329 -3.33 21.54 6.87
N THR A 330 -3.00 20.49 7.62
CA THR A 330 -1.68 20.32 8.23
C THR A 330 -0.57 20.24 7.18
N TYR A 331 -0.79 19.47 6.11
CA TYR A 331 0.17 19.37 5.01
C TYR A 331 0.14 20.58 4.08
N GLU A 332 -1.02 21.14 3.79
CA GLU A 332 -1.13 22.40 3.02
C GLU A 332 -0.33 23.53 3.69
N LYS A 333 -0.53 23.72 5.01
CA LYS A 333 0.20 24.72 5.78
C LYS A 333 1.71 24.48 5.76
N ALA A 334 2.13 23.26 5.96
CA ALA A 334 3.54 22.88 5.93
C ALA A 334 4.17 23.08 4.54
N TYR A 335 3.44 22.74 3.48
CA TYR A 335 3.87 22.97 2.10
C TYR A 335 4.02 24.46 1.79
N THR A 336 3.00 25.26 2.13
CA THR A 336 3.01 26.71 1.89
C THR A 336 4.12 27.41 2.68
N ALA A 337 4.45 26.91 3.88
CA ALA A 337 5.55 27.42 4.70
C ALA A 337 6.95 26.92 4.25
N GLY A 338 7.04 26.11 3.20
CA GLY A 338 8.31 25.54 2.74
C GLY A 338 8.91 24.53 3.73
N GLU A 339 8.07 23.91 4.57
CA GLU A 339 8.51 22.97 5.59
C GLU A 339 8.67 21.54 5.09
N LEU A 340 8.08 21.21 3.95
CA LEU A 340 8.14 19.89 3.35
C LEU A 340 9.36 19.74 2.44
N ASP A 341 9.66 18.51 2.09
CA ASP A 341 10.72 18.21 1.13
C ASP A 341 10.38 18.84 -0.24
N PRO A 342 11.36 19.41 -0.95
CA PRO A 342 11.13 20.04 -2.25
C PRO A 342 10.50 19.13 -3.30
N ALA A 343 10.65 17.81 -3.18
CA ALA A 343 10.02 16.85 -4.09
C ALA A 343 8.50 16.77 -3.92
N PHE A 344 7.96 17.21 -2.78
CA PHE A 344 6.53 17.14 -2.48
C PHE A 344 5.65 17.73 -3.59
N LYS A 345 6.10 18.83 -4.19
CA LYS A 345 5.39 19.52 -5.29
C LYS A 345 5.17 18.67 -6.55
N ASN A 346 5.90 17.57 -6.69
CA ASN A 346 5.87 16.70 -7.87
C ASN A 346 5.12 15.37 -7.63
N PHE A 347 4.65 15.13 -6.40
CA PHE A 347 3.96 13.89 -6.08
C PHE A 347 2.53 13.89 -6.59
N ASN A 348 2.11 12.76 -7.13
CA ASN A 348 0.73 12.47 -7.48
C ASN A 348 -0.07 11.97 -6.26
N ALA A 349 -1.38 11.83 -6.41
CA ALA A 349 -2.25 11.41 -5.31
C ALA A 349 -1.89 10.00 -4.80
N TRP A 350 -1.42 9.08 -5.65
CA TRP A 350 -0.98 7.76 -5.21
C TRP A 350 0.22 7.84 -4.26
N GLU A 351 1.20 8.68 -4.55
CA GLU A 351 2.36 8.91 -3.68
C GLU A 351 1.96 9.63 -2.39
N LEU A 352 1.14 10.67 -2.51
CA LEU A 352 0.66 11.45 -1.38
C LEU A 352 -0.21 10.65 -0.40
N ARG A 353 -0.94 9.63 -0.85
CA ARG A 353 -1.60 8.67 0.05
C ARG A 353 -0.60 8.02 1.02
N ARG A 354 0.67 7.81 0.62
CA ARG A 354 1.73 7.25 1.46
C ARG A 354 2.37 8.28 2.39
N VAL A 355 2.02 9.53 2.21
CA VAL A 355 2.35 10.60 3.15
C VAL A 355 1.26 10.72 4.21
N VAL A 356 -0.01 10.74 3.80
CA VAL A 356 -1.13 11.05 4.72
C VAL A 356 -1.67 9.86 5.50
N ASN A 357 -1.28 8.62 5.15
CA ASN A 357 -1.79 7.38 5.74
C ASN A 357 -1.23 7.05 7.13
N GLY A 358 -0.68 8.04 7.84
CA GLY A 358 -0.09 7.85 9.16
C GLY A 358 -1.14 7.74 10.27
N GLU A 359 -0.79 6.95 11.29
CA GLU A 359 -1.57 6.80 12.53
C GLU A 359 -1.18 7.88 13.57
N GLU A 360 -0.24 8.75 13.22
CA GLU A 360 0.23 9.85 14.06
C GLU A 360 -0.77 11.01 14.11
N PRO A 361 -1.00 11.64 15.27
CA PRO A 361 -1.72 12.90 15.39
C PRO A 361 -1.08 14.04 14.59
N ASP A 362 -1.88 14.98 14.11
CA ASP A 362 -1.39 16.08 13.26
C ASP A 362 -0.40 17.00 14.01
N GLU A 363 -0.62 17.21 15.29
CA GLU A 363 0.31 17.96 16.17
C GLU A 363 1.66 17.29 16.25
N LEU A 364 1.66 15.95 16.25
CA LEU A 364 2.90 15.19 16.32
C LEU A 364 3.68 15.24 15.01
N ILE A 365 3.00 15.29 13.86
CA ILE A 365 3.63 15.52 12.55
C ILE A 365 4.39 16.87 12.55
N LYS A 366 3.76 17.92 13.08
CA LYS A 366 4.39 19.24 13.26
C LYS A 366 5.57 19.16 14.23
N TRP A 367 5.38 18.52 15.39
CA TRP A 367 6.43 18.31 16.37
C TRP A 367 7.63 17.56 15.76
N GLY A 368 7.41 16.53 14.97
CA GLY A 368 8.45 15.76 14.29
C GLY A 368 9.36 16.64 13.41
N ARG A 369 8.76 17.57 12.63
CA ARG A 369 9.54 18.54 11.86
C ARG A 369 10.33 19.50 12.74
N SER A 370 9.69 20.04 13.78
CA SER A 370 10.33 20.97 14.72
C SER A 370 11.47 20.30 15.49
N MET A 371 11.28 19.09 15.98
CA MET A 371 12.30 18.30 16.65
C MET A 371 13.54 18.13 15.77
N MET A 372 13.35 17.69 14.52
CA MET A 372 14.45 17.46 13.60
C MET A 372 15.23 18.74 13.31
N ARG A 373 14.52 19.87 13.08
CA ARG A 373 15.17 21.16 12.80
C ARG A 373 15.95 21.71 13.99
N ASN A 374 15.38 21.58 15.19
CA ASN A 374 15.97 22.19 16.38
C ASN A 374 17.08 21.33 17.00
N PHE A 375 16.94 20.00 16.97
CA PHE A 375 17.86 19.10 17.66
C PHE A 375 18.79 18.33 16.72
N ARG A 376 18.42 18.19 15.45
CA ARG A 376 19.17 17.43 14.45
C ARG A 376 19.16 18.14 13.10
N PRO A 377 19.63 19.40 13.03
CA PRO A 377 19.57 20.19 11.79
C PRO A 377 20.34 19.54 10.62
N GLU A 378 21.39 18.78 10.90
CA GLU A 378 22.14 18.03 9.92
C GLU A 378 21.34 16.90 9.27
N GLN A 379 20.32 16.41 9.96
CA GLN A 379 19.43 15.35 9.47
C GLN A 379 18.29 15.85 8.58
N THR A 380 18.12 17.16 8.48
CA THR A 380 17.18 17.78 7.51
C THR A 380 17.83 18.01 6.15
N ARG A 381 19.15 17.85 6.05
CA ARG A 381 19.93 17.95 4.82
C ARG A 381 20.31 16.56 4.32
N GLY A 382 20.60 16.43 3.06
CA GLY A 382 20.98 15.16 2.46
C GLY A 382 19.79 14.44 1.80
N ASP A 383 19.96 13.18 1.48
CA ASP A 383 18.94 12.37 0.85
C ASP A 383 17.92 11.82 1.87
N TYR A 384 16.81 11.27 1.36
CA TYR A 384 15.70 10.77 2.17
C TYR A 384 16.10 9.55 3.01
N GLY A 385 16.93 8.68 2.46
CA GLY A 385 17.44 7.51 3.18
C GLY A 385 18.33 7.92 4.34
N TRP A 386 19.07 9.02 4.20
CA TRP A 386 19.94 9.54 5.25
C TRP A 386 19.15 10.06 6.46
N ARG A 387 18.10 10.86 6.25
CA ARG A 387 17.20 11.30 7.33
C ARG A 387 16.69 10.14 8.15
N TYR A 388 16.12 9.16 7.47
CA TYR A 388 15.57 7.99 8.11
C TYR A 388 16.62 7.17 8.85
N VAL A 389 17.69 6.79 8.16
CA VAL A 389 18.73 5.91 8.71
C VAL A 389 19.40 6.56 9.90
N ARG A 390 19.74 7.83 9.81
CA ARG A 390 20.43 8.55 10.90
C ARG A 390 19.58 8.60 12.16
N ILE A 391 18.33 9.01 12.06
CA ILE A 391 17.49 9.13 13.25
C ILE A 391 17.20 7.78 13.88
N VAL A 392 16.94 6.74 13.08
CA VAL A 392 16.67 5.40 13.61
C VAL A 392 17.92 4.76 14.20
N VAL A 393 19.09 5.00 13.63
CA VAL A 393 20.35 4.43 14.14
C VAL A 393 20.86 5.18 15.37
N SER A 394 20.80 6.52 15.38
CA SER A 394 21.38 7.32 16.46
C SER A 394 20.43 7.50 17.65
N ASP A 395 19.14 7.61 17.44
CA ASP A 395 18.21 8.03 18.48
C ASP A 395 17.24 6.94 18.94
N VAL A 396 17.01 5.91 18.11
CA VAL A 396 16.13 4.79 18.47
C VAL A 396 16.95 3.56 18.84
N LYS A 397 17.12 3.33 20.12
CA LYS A 397 17.87 2.19 20.65
C LYS A 397 17.24 0.88 20.20
N TYR A 398 18.06 -0.07 19.75
CA TYR A 398 17.58 -1.40 19.39
C TYR A 398 17.40 -2.28 20.61
N GLY A 399 16.20 -2.79 20.82
CA GLY A 399 15.85 -3.72 21.89
C GLY A 399 14.36 -3.66 22.23
N SER A 400 13.83 -4.72 22.79
CA SER A 400 12.44 -4.81 23.25
C SER A 400 12.29 -4.70 24.77
N GLN A 401 13.39 -4.78 25.48
CA GLN A 401 13.43 -4.83 26.96
C GLN A 401 12.95 -3.55 27.61
N ASN A 402 12.99 -2.44 26.91
CA ASN A 402 12.58 -1.14 27.43
C ASN A 402 11.09 -0.82 27.19
N VAL A 403 10.38 -1.62 26.40
CA VAL A 403 8.94 -1.42 26.15
C VAL A 403 8.08 -1.42 27.42
N PRO A 404 8.35 -2.24 28.43
CA PRO A 404 7.62 -2.18 29.70
C PRO A 404 7.79 -0.86 30.47
N LEU A 405 8.76 -0.03 30.11
CA LEU A 405 8.99 1.29 30.67
C LEU A 405 8.26 2.41 29.91
N ASP A 406 7.45 2.07 28.92
CA ASP A 406 6.65 3.06 28.20
C ASP A 406 5.68 3.74 29.17
N ARG A 407 5.65 5.06 29.07
CA ARG A 407 4.78 5.90 29.85
C ARG A 407 3.47 6.15 29.10
N PRO A 408 2.31 5.89 29.71
CA PRO A 408 1.02 6.09 29.07
C PRO A 408 0.72 7.58 28.77
N GLU A 409 1.30 8.49 29.54
CA GLU A 409 1.17 9.94 29.35
C GLU A 409 1.97 10.50 28.16
N LEU A 410 2.88 9.71 27.59
CA LEU A 410 3.67 10.11 26.44
C LEU A 410 3.11 9.54 25.14
N GLN A 411 3.29 10.29 24.07
CA GLN A 411 2.99 9.80 22.72
C GLN A 411 3.84 8.57 22.38
N PHE A 412 3.29 7.67 21.61
CA PHE A 412 3.97 6.44 21.19
C PHE A 412 5.37 6.70 20.59
N PHE A 413 5.49 7.77 19.81
CA PHE A 413 6.76 8.15 19.17
C PHE A 413 7.80 8.67 20.14
N GLN A 414 7.38 9.38 21.19
CA GLN A 414 8.25 9.83 22.28
C GLN A 414 8.75 8.62 23.09
N ASN A 415 7.88 7.67 23.38
CA ASN A 415 8.26 6.42 24.02
C ASN A 415 9.26 5.61 23.18
N ILE A 416 9.17 5.65 21.85
CA ILE A 416 10.16 4.99 20.98
C ILE A 416 11.53 5.64 21.11
N ILE A 417 11.61 6.96 21.19
CA ILE A 417 12.90 7.65 21.40
C ILE A 417 13.47 7.31 22.77
N MET A 418 12.65 7.37 23.82
CA MET A 418 13.10 7.10 25.19
C MET A 418 13.53 5.66 25.41
N ASN A 419 12.71 4.72 24.96
CA ASN A 419 12.83 3.32 25.32
C ASN A 419 13.30 2.42 24.18
N GLY A 420 13.35 2.94 22.94
CA GLY A 420 13.75 2.20 21.79
C GLY A 420 12.73 1.16 21.35
N GLY A 421 13.19 0.10 20.75
CA GLY A 421 12.38 -1.02 20.32
C GLY A 421 13.05 -1.90 19.27
N VAL A 422 12.38 -3.00 18.95
CA VAL A 422 12.77 -3.90 17.85
C VAL A 422 12.33 -3.32 16.50
N CYS A 423 12.54 -4.08 15.46
CA CYS A 423 12.28 -3.69 14.07
C CYS A 423 10.91 -3.01 13.84
N GLY A 424 9.85 -3.48 14.51
CA GLY A 424 8.50 -2.92 14.36
C GLY A 424 8.41 -1.45 14.79
N ARG A 425 8.86 -1.14 16.00
CA ARG A 425 8.85 0.24 16.54
C ARG A 425 9.76 1.15 15.73
N ARG A 426 10.94 0.67 15.36
CA ARG A 426 11.92 1.42 14.58
C ARG A 426 11.41 1.71 13.16
N ALA A 427 10.78 0.73 12.50
CA ALA A 427 10.17 0.94 11.19
C ALA A 427 9.00 1.94 11.26
N PHE A 428 8.23 1.87 12.35
CA PHE A 428 7.14 2.80 12.56
C PHE A 428 7.65 4.24 12.73
N PHE A 429 8.65 4.42 13.58
CA PHE A 429 9.28 5.73 13.81
C PHE A 429 9.92 6.30 12.54
N GLY A 430 10.58 5.48 11.75
CA GLY A 430 11.15 5.91 10.48
C GLY A 430 10.10 6.38 9.47
N ARG A 431 8.95 5.71 9.40
CA ARG A 431 7.83 6.16 8.58
C ARG A 431 7.28 7.51 9.05
N PHE A 432 7.10 7.65 10.35
CA PHE A 432 6.70 8.93 10.96
C PHE A 432 7.64 10.07 10.56
N THR A 433 8.95 9.88 10.72
CA THR A 433 9.96 10.89 10.38
C THR A 433 9.88 11.31 8.91
N LEU A 434 9.77 10.35 8.00
CA LEU A 434 9.69 10.64 6.57
C LEU A 434 8.38 11.38 6.23
N ARG A 435 7.25 10.92 6.74
CA ARG A 435 5.95 11.58 6.54
C ARG A 435 5.90 12.98 7.09
N ALA A 436 6.54 13.23 8.23
CA ALA A 436 6.62 14.57 8.80
C ALA A 436 7.20 15.60 7.81
N PHE A 437 8.08 15.17 6.91
CA PHE A 437 8.62 15.98 5.82
C PHE A 437 7.93 15.79 4.47
N GLY A 438 6.80 15.11 4.43
CA GLY A 438 6.03 14.91 3.21
C GLY A 438 6.62 13.87 2.25
N ILE A 439 7.43 12.94 2.74
CA ILE A 439 8.08 11.92 1.92
C ILE A 439 7.24 10.64 1.93
N PRO A 440 6.82 10.12 0.75
CA PRO A 440 6.04 8.90 0.65
C PRO A 440 6.75 7.69 1.26
N THR A 441 6.05 6.96 2.13
CA THR A 441 6.60 5.77 2.78
C THR A 441 5.53 4.74 3.07
N ILE A 442 5.88 3.47 2.98
CA ILE A 442 5.02 2.33 3.23
C ILE A 442 5.66 1.32 4.17
N ALA A 443 4.81 0.66 4.95
CA ALA A 443 5.25 -0.50 5.70
C ALA A 443 5.57 -1.65 4.76
N ARG A 444 6.70 -2.29 4.98
CA ARG A 444 7.11 -3.49 4.25
C ARG A 444 7.36 -4.66 5.20
N PRO A 445 6.28 -5.21 5.76
CA PRO A 445 6.41 -6.36 6.65
C PRO A 445 6.92 -7.57 5.87
N SER A 446 7.82 -8.34 6.49
CA SER A 446 8.20 -9.66 6.03
C SER A 446 7.99 -10.66 7.16
N ARG A 447 8.10 -11.95 6.86
CA ARG A 447 7.98 -12.98 7.89
C ARG A 447 9.02 -12.75 8.99
N GLY A 448 8.56 -12.51 10.22
CA GLY A 448 9.41 -12.30 11.40
C GLY A 448 10.20 -11.01 11.39
N HIS A 449 9.86 -10.05 10.55
CA HIS A 449 10.55 -8.77 10.48
C HIS A 449 9.67 -7.64 9.95
N ALA A 450 9.83 -6.44 10.49
CA ALA A 450 9.24 -5.24 9.97
C ALA A 450 10.30 -4.36 9.29
N ALA A 451 9.95 -3.88 8.11
CA ALA A 451 10.74 -2.95 7.32
C ALA A 451 9.85 -1.84 6.77
N LEU A 452 10.46 -0.91 6.10
CA LEU A 452 9.73 0.11 5.34
C LEU A 452 10.36 0.31 3.97
N ALA A 453 9.57 0.81 3.05
CA ALA A 453 10.07 1.40 1.82
C ALA A 453 9.70 2.88 1.80
N HIS A 454 10.56 3.70 1.18
CA HIS A 454 10.32 5.12 1.02
C HIS A 454 10.77 5.58 -0.36
N TRP A 455 10.18 6.67 -0.80
CA TRP A 455 10.49 7.30 -2.06
C TRP A 455 11.86 8.00 -2.00
N THR A 456 12.60 7.94 -3.09
CA THR A 456 13.79 8.77 -3.36
C THR A 456 13.77 9.23 -4.82
N PRO A 457 14.52 10.24 -5.23
CA PRO A 457 14.62 10.65 -6.63
C PRO A 457 15.08 9.54 -7.58
N LYS A 458 15.72 8.50 -7.03
CA LYS A 458 16.20 7.32 -7.78
C LYS A 458 15.23 6.13 -7.74
N GLY A 459 14.03 6.34 -7.19
CA GLY A 459 13.03 5.31 -7.01
C GLY A 459 12.87 4.87 -5.56
N TRP A 460 12.04 3.85 -5.33
CA TRP A 460 11.73 3.37 -4.00
C TRP A 460 12.84 2.51 -3.40
N VAL A 461 13.22 2.83 -2.17
CA VAL A 461 14.26 2.14 -1.41
C VAL A 461 13.65 1.43 -0.21
N VAL A 462 14.05 0.18 0.01
CA VAL A 462 13.64 -0.60 1.19
C VAL A 462 14.71 -0.49 2.26
N ASN A 463 14.33 -0.01 3.43
CA ASN A 463 15.18 0.12 4.60
C ASN A 463 14.80 -0.87 5.71
N LEU A 464 15.67 -1.00 6.72
CA LEU A 464 15.57 -2.02 7.77
C LEU A 464 15.66 -3.46 7.25
N GLY A 465 16.32 -3.66 6.11
CA GLY A 465 16.78 -4.99 5.72
C GLY A 465 17.94 -5.48 6.58
N PRO A 466 18.30 -6.75 6.50
CA PRO A 466 19.53 -7.24 7.10
C PRO A 466 20.70 -6.41 6.61
N GLY A 467 21.43 -5.79 7.54
CA GLY A 467 22.54 -4.90 7.21
C GLY A 467 22.16 -3.48 6.82
N TRP A 468 20.92 -3.04 7.09
CA TRP A 468 20.45 -1.65 6.98
C TRP A 468 20.39 -1.01 5.58
N GLY A 469 20.96 -1.57 4.58
CA GLY A 469 20.96 -1.03 3.23
C GLY A 469 20.48 -2.01 2.20
N GLY A 470 20.06 -3.15 2.65
CA GLY A 470 19.70 -4.22 1.77
C GLY A 470 18.20 -4.35 1.57
N GLY A 471 17.73 -4.28 0.36
CA GLY A 471 16.38 -4.69 0.01
C GLY A 471 16.09 -6.11 0.45
N PHE A 472 14.85 -6.42 0.71
CA PHE A 472 14.40 -7.79 0.89
C PHE A 472 14.33 -8.48 -0.46
N LEU A 473 14.60 -9.78 -0.48
CA LEU A 473 14.39 -10.58 -1.67
C LEU A 473 12.88 -10.64 -1.99
N LYS A 474 12.52 -10.51 -3.26
CA LYS A 474 11.14 -10.72 -3.73
C LYS A 474 10.68 -12.12 -3.30
N GLY A 475 9.43 -12.23 -2.85
CA GLY A 475 8.85 -13.51 -2.42
C GLY A 475 8.85 -13.74 -0.91
N ILE A 476 9.55 -12.94 -0.11
CA ILE A 476 9.51 -13.03 1.36
C ILE A 476 8.21 -12.43 1.92
N TYR A 477 7.52 -11.65 1.14
CA TYR A 477 6.34 -10.91 1.53
C TYR A 477 5.08 -11.71 1.24
N LYS A 478 4.30 -12.00 2.26
CA LYS A 478 3.07 -12.78 2.14
C LYS A 478 1.88 -11.90 2.08
N ASN A 479 1.58 -10.87 1.86
CA ASN A 479 0.28 -10.20 2.03
C ASN A 479 -0.09 -9.16 0.98
N GLY A 480 0.28 -9.32 -0.27
CA GLY A 480 -0.10 -8.36 -1.29
C GLY A 480 0.33 -6.90 -0.99
N ARG A 481 1.08 -6.70 0.09
CA ARG A 481 1.69 -5.41 0.45
C ARG A 481 3.07 -5.26 -0.16
N ASP A 482 3.38 -6.06 -1.12
CA ASP A 482 4.60 -5.99 -1.91
C ASP A 482 4.44 -4.90 -2.95
N PHE A 483 4.66 -3.70 -2.53
CA PHE A 483 4.82 -2.64 -3.48
C PHE A 483 6.18 -2.76 -4.08
N VAL A 484 6.18 -3.14 -5.31
CA VAL A 484 7.30 -2.88 -6.16
C VAL A 484 7.13 -1.45 -6.62
N ALA A 485 8.02 -0.63 -6.21
CA ALA A 485 8.22 0.62 -6.86
C ALA A 485 8.70 0.37 -8.28
#